data_fffb80d74a76dfda7e5e0d9531ddc46c
#
_entry.id   fffb80d74a76dfda7e5e0d9531ddc46c
#
_cell.length_a   1.000
_cell.length_b   1.000
_cell.length_c   1.000
_cell.angle_alpha   90.00
_cell.angle_beta   90.00
_cell.angle_gamma   90.00
#
_symmetry.space_group_name_H-M   'P 1'
#
loop_
_entity.id
_entity.type
_entity.pdbx_description
1 polymer ?
#
loop_
_entity_poly.entity_id
_entity_poly.type
_entity_poly.pdbx_seq_one_letter_code
_entity_poly.pdbx_strand_id
1 'polypeptide(L)'
;MLQFFTALDNIVWGAPLLVLLVGTGIYLTVRLGLLQVLKLPKAFKLIFTEDKGSGDISSFAALATALAATVGTGNIVGVATAIKAGGPGALFWMWVAAFFGMATKYAEGLLAIKYRTKDANGEISGGPMYYIVNGMGQKWKPLAIFFAVAGILVAFFGIGTFSQVNSITSSLENSFGISPKIVSIVIAVIVAIIIFGGIQSISKVSEKIVPFMAIIYIIATLAVIGFNAKALPEALTLIFKGAFTETAAVGGFAGAVAKEAIQKGIARGVFSNESGLGSAPIAAAAAKTNEPVEQGLISMTGTFIDTIIICTLTGLSIIVSGEWMTKGLEGAPLTQAAFSTVFGTPGTLALTFCLILFAFTTILGWSYYGERCFEFLFGTKHIRIYRTIFVIMVALGGFLQLELIWIVADIVNGLMALPNLIALLALSPIIIKETKAYFAKHK
;
A
#
# COMPACT_ATOMS: atom_id res chain seq x y z
N MET A 1 -25.51 11.67 6.29
CA MET A 1 -24.56 10.59 6.61
C MET A 1 -23.24 10.78 5.86
N LEU A 2 -23.24 10.89 4.54
CA LEU A 2 -22.02 11.10 3.73
C LEU A 2 -21.20 12.31 4.19
N GLN A 3 -21.82 13.48 4.38
CA GLN A 3 -21.12 14.69 4.86
C GLN A 3 -20.43 14.51 6.21
N PHE A 4 -21.01 13.71 7.12
CA PHE A 4 -20.41 13.42 8.42
C PHE A 4 -19.13 12.59 8.25
N PHE A 5 -19.18 11.53 7.44
CA PHE A 5 -18.02 10.69 7.19
C PHE A 5 -16.93 11.43 6.40
N THR A 6 -17.30 12.27 5.43
CA THR A 6 -16.33 13.13 4.72
C THR A 6 -15.64 14.11 5.68
N ALA A 7 -16.37 14.71 6.62
CA ALA A 7 -15.76 15.57 7.64
C ALA A 7 -14.82 14.80 8.56
N LEU A 8 -15.20 13.59 8.95
CA LEU A 8 -14.35 12.70 9.78
C LEU A 8 -13.09 12.26 9.03
N ASP A 9 -13.20 11.91 7.76
CA ASP A 9 -12.06 11.57 6.90
C ASP A 9 -11.06 12.73 6.79
N ASN A 10 -11.55 13.95 6.57
CA ASN A 10 -10.73 15.15 6.55
C ASN A 10 -10.02 15.45 7.89
N ILE A 11 -10.61 15.04 9.02
CA ILE A 11 -9.96 15.13 10.34
C ILE A 11 -8.88 14.08 10.47
N VAL A 12 -9.19 12.83 10.14
CA VAL A 12 -8.26 11.69 10.26
C VAL A 12 -7.04 11.89 9.35
N TRP A 13 -7.26 12.20 8.07
CA TRP A 13 -6.18 12.50 7.11
C TRP A 13 -5.77 14.00 7.12
N GLY A 14 -6.10 14.68 8.18
CA GLY A 14 -5.69 16.07 8.40
C GLY A 14 -4.21 16.22 8.74
N ALA A 15 -3.78 17.46 8.94
CA ALA A 15 -2.39 17.79 9.24
C ALA A 15 -1.77 16.99 10.41
N PRO A 16 -2.47 16.68 11.52
CA PRO A 16 -1.88 15.95 12.63
C PRO A 16 -1.35 14.56 12.23
N LEU A 17 -2.13 13.76 11.51
CA LEU A 17 -1.70 12.42 11.07
C LEU A 17 -0.59 12.52 10.01
N LEU A 18 -0.72 13.44 9.04
CA LEU A 18 0.29 13.62 7.99
C LEU A 18 1.64 14.06 8.58
N VAL A 19 1.62 14.98 9.56
CA VAL A 19 2.83 15.40 10.28
C VAL A 19 3.42 14.23 11.07
N LEU A 20 2.60 13.42 11.72
CA LEU A 20 3.07 12.25 12.47
C LEU A 20 3.69 11.20 11.54
N LEU A 21 3.07 10.90 10.39
CA LEU A 21 3.56 9.97 9.39
C LEU A 21 4.91 10.42 8.80
N VAL A 22 4.95 11.61 8.23
CA VAL A 22 6.16 12.15 7.60
C VAL A 22 7.22 12.47 8.66
N GLY A 23 6.83 13.03 9.80
CA GLY A 23 7.71 13.34 10.90
C GLY A 23 8.40 12.12 11.50
N THR A 24 7.69 11.01 11.66
CA THR A 24 8.30 9.73 12.08
C THR A 24 9.31 9.25 11.03
N GLY A 25 8.99 9.34 9.75
CA GLY A 25 9.91 8.99 8.67
C GLY A 25 11.16 9.87 8.64
N ILE A 26 11.02 11.20 8.81
CA ILE A 26 12.13 12.15 8.91
C ILE A 26 13.00 11.79 10.13
N TYR A 27 12.39 11.61 11.30
CA TYR A 27 13.09 11.26 12.52
C TYR A 27 13.93 9.98 12.35
N LEU A 28 13.33 8.92 11.81
CA LEU A 28 14.02 7.66 11.54
C LEU A 28 15.12 7.83 10.49
N THR A 29 14.87 8.58 9.42
CA THR A 29 15.86 8.88 8.37
C THR A 29 17.13 9.53 8.96
N VAL A 30 16.96 10.54 9.79
CA VAL A 30 18.07 11.24 10.45
C VAL A 30 18.80 10.31 11.43
N ARG A 31 18.05 9.59 12.29
CA ARG A 31 18.63 8.71 13.32
C ARG A 31 19.32 7.47 12.74
N LEU A 32 18.93 7.01 11.55
CA LEU A 32 19.53 5.90 10.84
C LEU A 32 20.56 6.32 9.78
N GLY A 33 20.85 7.63 9.65
CA GLY A 33 21.88 8.16 8.77
C GLY A 33 21.61 7.93 7.28
N LEU A 34 20.40 8.29 6.79
CA LEU A 34 19.98 8.10 5.38
C LEU A 34 20.10 6.66 4.89
N LEU A 35 19.81 5.69 5.76
CA LEU A 35 19.94 4.26 5.49
C LEU A 35 19.24 3.84 4.19
N GLN A 36 18.04 4.37 3.93
CA GLN A 36 17.26 4.06 2.74
C GLN A 36 17.94 4.44 1.43
N VAL A 37 18.90 5.35 1.44
CA VAL A 37 19.72 5.69 0.29
C VAL A 37 21.00 4.85 0.26
N LEU A 38 21.76 4.89 1.36
CA LEU A 38 23.09 4.30 1.44
C LEU A 38 23.09 2.77 1.40
N LYS A 39 22.00 2.14 1.83
CA LYS A 39 21.89 0.68 1.91
C LYS A 39 20.88 0.08 0.92
N LEU A 40 20.31 0.90 0.03
CA LEU A 40 19.37 0.44 -0.98
C LEU A 40 19.95 -0.66 -1.89
N PRO A 41 21.20 -0.56 -2.40
CA PRO A 41 21.78 -1.64 -3.20
C PRO A 41 21.91 -2.95 -2.41
N LYS A 42 22.30 -2.88 -1.13
CA LYS A 42 22.36 -4.05 -0.25
C LYS A 42 20.96 -4.65 -0.05
N ALA A 43 19.94 -3.80 0.12
CA ALA A 43 18.56 -4.23 0.30
C ALA A 43 18.04 -5.04 -0.90
N PHE A 44 18.29 -4.56 -2.12
CA PHE A 44 17.95 -5.31 -3.33
C PHE A 44 18.71 -6.64 -3.46
N LYS A 45 19.98 -6.68 -3.07
CA LYS A 45 20.75 -7.92 -3.07
C LYS A 45 20.17 -8.95 -2.10
N LEU A 46 19.72 -8.50 -0.91
CA LEU A 46 19.14 -9.39 0.11
C LEU A 46 17.86 -10.07 -0.33
N ILE A 47 17.06 -9.46 -1.23
CA ILE A 47 15.83 -10.06 -1.76
C ILE A 47 16.09 -11.42 -2.42
N PHE A 48 17.26 -11.57 -3.06
CA PHE A 48 17.64 -12.76 -3.82
C PHE A 48 18.69 -13.62 -3.08
N THR A 49 18.97 -13.31 -1.82
CA THR A 49 19.90 -14.10 -0.99
C THR A 49 19.15 -15.28 -0.39
N GLU A 50 19.84 -16.41 -0.24
CA GLU A 50 19.28 -17.61 0.39
C GLU A 50 18.82 -17.34 1.82
N ASP A 51 17.60 -17.79 2.14
CA ASP A 51 17.01 -17.63 3.46
C ASP A 51 17.74 -18.47 4.51
N LYS A 52 18.11 -17.83 5.63
CA LYS A 52 18.79 -18.47 6.75
C LYS A 52 18.06 -18.15 8.05
N GLY A 53 17.18 -19.06 8.48
CA GLY A 53 16.47 -18.85 9.74
C GLY A 53 15.11 -19.52 9.82
N SER A 54 14.39 -19.21 10.89
CA SER A 54 13.02 -19.67 11.12
C SER A 54 12.01 -18.74 10.43
N GLY A 55 10.90 -19.27 9.97
CA GLY A 55 9.83 -18.53 9.30
C GLY A 55 8.95 -19.48 8.51
N ASP A 56 7.80 -19.00 8.05
CA ASP A 56 6.82 -19.82 7.32
C ASP A 56 7.04 -19.77 5.81
N ILE A 57 7.56 -18.65 5.30
CA ILE A 57 7.78 -18.36 3.87
C ILE A 57 9.14 -17.71 3.64
N SER A 58 9.64 -17.75 2.39
CA SER A 58 10.89 -17.10 2.04
C SER A 58 10.83 -15.57 2.24
N SER A 59 11.98 -14.91 2.36
CA SER A 59 12.05 -13.44 2.46
C SER A 59 11.51 -12.78 1.20
N PHE A 60 11.74 -13.36 0.04
CA PHE A 60 11.14 -12.93 -1.23
C PHE A 60 9.61 -13.09 -1.23
N ALA A 61 9.10 -14.23 -0.74
CA ALA A 61 7.67 -14.49 -0.62
C ALA A 61 6.99 -13.51 0.35
N ALA A 62 7.65 -13.17 1.45
CA ALA A 62 7.16 -12.17 2.40
C ALA A 62 7.09 -10.77 1.77
N LEU A 63 8.13 -10.36 1.02
CA LEU A 63 8.12 -9.12 0.26
C LEU A 63 7.03 -9.14 -0.83
N ALA A 64 6.92 -10.22 -1.60
CA ALA A 64 5.89 -10.36 -2.63
C ALA A 64 4.48 -10.32 -2.05
N THR A 65 4.26 -10.91 -0.87
CA THR A 65 2.97 -10.84 -0.16
C THR A 65 2.69 -9.41 0.33
N ALA A 66 3.70 -8.70 0.84
CA ALA A 66 3.55 -7.30 1.20
C ALA A 66 3.28 -6.40 -0.02
N LEU A 67 3.99 -6.64 -1.13
CA LEU A 67 3.73 -5.93 -2.40
C LEU A 67 2.35 -6.31 -2.99
N ALA A 68 1.89 -7.54 -2.83
CA ALA A 68 0.54 -7.93 -3.22
C ALA A 68 -0.53 -7.07 -2.53
N ALA A 69 -0.33 -6.75 -1.25
CA ALA A 69 -1.24 -5.91 -0.49
C ALA A 69 -1.15 -4.42 -0.88
N THR A 70 0.05 -3.92 -1.16
CA THR A 70 0.33 -2.50 -1.42
C THR A 70 0.16 -2.10 -2.88
N VAL A 71 0.69 -2.91 -3.82
CA VAL A 71 0.56 -2.66 -5.27
C VAL A 71 -0.85 -3.04 -5.73
N GLY A 72 -1.75 -2.09 -5.63
CA GLY A 72 -3.18 -2.26 -5.86
C GLY A 72 -3.83 -1.09 -6.59
N THR A 73 -5.10 -0.84 -6.27
CA THR A 73 -5.82 0.32 -6.82
C THR A 73 -5.18 1.65 -6.43
N GLY A 74 -4.43 1.71 -5.31
CA GLY A 74 -3.70 2.90 -4.89
C GLY A 74 -2.73 3.43 -5.94
N ASN A 75 -2.03 2.53 -6.63
CA ASN A 75 -1.02 2.88 -7.64
C ASN A 75 -1.62 3.39 -8.95
N ILE A 76 -2.87 3.08 -9.25
CA ILE A 76 -3.57 3.46 -10.48
C ILE A 76 -4.62 4.53 -10.17
N VAL A 77 -5.63 4.16 -9.40
CA VAL A 77 -6.76 5.03 -9.03
C VAL A 77 -6.33 6.12 -8.05
N GLY A 78 -5.52 5.76 -7.03
CA GLY A 78 -5.05 6.69 -6.01
C GLY A 78 -4.16 7.79 -6.58
N VAL A 79 -3.22 7.45 -7.47
CA VAL A 79 -2.36 8.41 -8.16
C VAL A 79 -3.19 9.35 -9.04
N ALA A 80 -4.11 8.82 -9.83
CA ALA A 80 -5.01 9.61 -10.67
C ALA A 80 -5.84 10.59 -9.84
N THR A 81 -6.38 10.12 -8.71
CA THR A 81 -7.15 10.95 -7.76
C THR A 81 -6.27 12.04 -7.13
N ALA A 82 -5.03 11.72 -6.76
CA ALA A 82 -4.09 12.70 -6.21
C ALA A 82 -3.78 13.83 -7.21
N ILE A 83 -3.49 13.46 -8.45
CA ILE A 83 -3.19 14.43 -9.53
C ILE A 83 -4.44 15.25 -9.88
N LYS A 84 -5.62 14.62 -9.91
CA LYS A 84 -6.87 15.33 -10.20
C LYS A 84 -7.22 16.37 -9.13
N ALA A 85 -7.03 16.05 -7.87
CA ALA A 85 -7.34 16.93 -6.75
C ALA A 85 -6.23 17.95 -6.44
N GLY A 86 -4.96 17.50 -6.44
CA GLY A 86 -3.81 18.30 -6.04
C GLY A 86 -2.94 18.81 -7.20
N GLY A 87 -3.34 18.57 -8.46
CA GLY A 87 -2.53 18.86 -9.64
C GLY A 87 -1.29 17.96 -9.76
N PRO A 88 -0.45 18.19 -10.81
CA PRO A 88 0.81 17.45 -11.01
C PRO A 88 1.76 17.48 -9.82
N GLY A 89 1.74 18.55 -9.02
CA GLY A 89 2.58 18.69 -7.82
C GLY A 89 2.30 17.64 -6.73
N ALA A 90 1.14 16.99 -6.74
CA ALA A 90 0.83 15.91 -5.82
C ALA A 90 1.82 14.74 -5.98
N LEU A 91 2.31 14.46 -7.20
CA LEU A 91 3.29 13.41 -7.45
C LEU A 91 4.63 13.68 -6.74
N PHE A 92 5.09 14.93 -6.68
CA PHE A 92 6.27 15.30 -5.91
C PHE A 92 6.10 14.95 -4.42
N TRP A 93 4.95 15.26 -3.85
CA TRP A 93 4.68 14.99 -2.44
C TRP A 93 4.47 13.49 -2.14
N MET A 94 4.05 12.71 -3.14
CA MET A 94 4.11 11.24 -3.06
C MET A 94 5.55 10.75 -2.96
N TRP A 95 6.49 11.32 -3.73
CA TRP A 95 7.92 10.99 -3.63
C TRP A 95 8.50 11.34 -2.27
N VAL A 96 8.16 12.50 -1.73
CA VAL A 96 8.59 12.92 -0.38
C VAL A 96 8.07 11.94 0.67
N ALA A 97 6.79 11.59 0.62
CA ALA A 97 6.19 10.62 1.53
C ALA A 97 6.87 9.24 1.43
N ALA A 98 7.14 8.76 0.22
CA ALA A 98 7.80 7.48 -0.01
C ALA A 98 9.27 7.50 0.45
N PHE A 99 10.00 8.57 0.19
CA PHE A 99 11.41 8.72 0.61
C PHE A 99 11.57 8.56 2.12
N PHE A 100 10.76 9.27 2.90
CA PHE A 100 10.77 9.13 4.34
C PHE A 100 10.06 7.85 4.82
N GLY A 101 9.04 7.42 4.10
CA GLY A 101 8.32 6.19 4.33
C GLY A 101 9.19 4.93 4.23
N MET A 102 10.24 4.93 3.38
CA MET A 102 11.21 3.84 3.31
C MET A 102 11.91 3.58 4.66
N ALA A 103 12.30 4.64 5.38
CA ALA A 103 12.90 4.49 6.71
C ALA A 103 11.88 3.97 7.74
N THR A 104 10.62 4.38 7.62
CA THR A 104 9.52 3.85 8.43
C THR A 104 9.30 2.36 8.16
N LYS A 105 9.22 1.97 6.89
CA LYS A 105 9.05 0.58 6.46
C LYS A 105 10.21 -0.32 6.90
N TYR A 106 11.44 0.22 6.87
CA TYR A 106 12.61 -0.44 7.45
C TYR A 106 12.41 -0.76 8.94
N ALA A 107 11.98 0.23 9.71
CA ALA A 107 11.74 0.08 11.14
C ALA A 107 10.63 -0.94 11.44
N GLU A 108 9.54 -0.90 10.68
CA GLU A 108 8.43 -1.85 10.74
C GLU A 108 8.90 -3.29 10.50
N GLY A 109 9.67 -3.53 9.43
CA GLY A 109 10.18 -4.85 9.08
C GLY A 109 11.16 -5.39 10.13
N LEU A 110 12.03 -4.53 10.67
CA LEU A 110 12.95 -4.88 11.75
C LEU A 110 12.18 -5.32 13.02
N LEU A 111 11.21 -4.53 13.46
CA LEU A 111 10.43 -4.86 14.66
C LEU A 111 9.55 -6.09 14.47
N ALA A 112 9.07 -6.32 13.24
CA ALA A 112 8.30 -7.51 12.89
C ALA A 112 9.06 -8.80 13.20
N ILE A 113 10.32 -8.90 12.81
CA ILE A 113 11.16 -10.06 13.10
C ILE A 113 11.57 -10.11 14.57
N LYS A 114 11.92 -8.98 15.15
CA LYS A 114 12.43 -8.94 16.54
C LYS A 114 11.39 -9.38 17.57
N TYR A 115 10.12 -9.06 17.34
CA TYR A 115 9.05 -9.28 18.34
C TYR A 115 7.97 -10.26 17.90
N ARG A 116 8.18 -11.00 16.80
CA ARG A 116 7.28 -12.06 16.38
C ARG A 116 7.22 -13.22 17.38
N THR A 117 6.14 -13.95 17.32
CA THR A 117 5.89 -15.13 18.16
C THR A 117 5.46 -16.32 17.29
N LYS A 118 5.36 -17.47 17.88
CA LYS A 118 4.66 -18.63 17.29
C LYS A 118 3.27 -18.73 17.89
N ASP A 119 2.29 -18.97 17.05
CA ASP A 119 0.92 -19.23 17.47
C ASP A 119 0.75 -20.67 17.99
N ALA A 120 -0.48 -21.03 18.39
CA ALA A 120 -0.80 -22.35 18.90
C ALA A 120 -0.68 -23.48 17.84
N ASN A 121 -0.65 -23.13 16.54
CA ASN A 121 -0.45 -24.06 15.44
C ASN A 121 1.03 -24.18 15.02
N GLY A 122 1.92 -23.38 15.65
CA GLY A 122 3.34 -23.33 15.33
C GLY A 122 3.66 -22.36 14.17
N GLU A 123 2.69 -21.66 13.61
CA GLU A 123 2.88 -20.65 12.60
C GLU A 123 3.41 -19.33 13.19
N ILE A 124 4.10 -18.54 12.38
CA ILE A 124 4.63 -17.24 12.81
C ILE A 124 3.54 -16.19 12.83
N SER A 125 3.43 -15.49 13.97
CA SER A 125 2.55 -14.35 14.15
C SER A 125 3.35 -13.13 14.58
N GLY A 126 3.13 -11.99 13.92
CA GLY A 126 3.84 -10.74 14.18
C GLY A 126 3.09 -9.54 13.62
N GLY A 127 3.74 -8.38 13.68
CA GLY A 127 3.16 -7.11 13.30
C GLY A 127 2.98 -6.16 14.49
N PRO A 128 2.32 -5.00 14.30
CA PRO A 128 2.21 -3.96 15.33
C PRO A 128 1.65 -4.46 16.66
N MET A 129 0.60 -5.28 16.64
CA MET A 129 -0.01 -5.79 17.86
C MET A 129 1.00 -6.58 18.71
N TYR A 130 1.93 -7.28 18.08
CA TYR A 130 2.94 -8.07 18.80
C TYR A 130 4.11 -7.22 19.28
N TYR A 131 4.66 -6.30 18.45
CA TYR A 131 5.75 -5.47 18.95
C TYR A 131 5.31 -4.37 19.92
N ILE A 132 4.02 -3.98 19.91
CA ILE A 132 3.44 -3.14 20.97
C ILE A 132 3.45 -3.91 22.29
N VAL A 133 2.91 -5.13 22.34
CA VAL A 133 2.80 -5.89 23.58
C VAL A 133 4.17 -6.41 24.05
N ASN A 134 4.98 -6.97 23.14
CA ASN A 134 6.26 -7.60 23.48
C ASN A 134 7.41 -6.61 23.61
N GLY A 135 7.33 -5.47 22.88
CA GLY A 135 8.36 -4.44 22.89
C GLY A 135 8.10 -3.32 23.90
N MET A 136 6.87 -2.82 23.98
CA MET A 136 6.50 -1.74 24.91
C MET A 136 5.96 -2.25 26.24
N GLY A 137 5.54 -3.51 26.30
CA GLY A 137 5.03 -4.17 27.51
C GLY A 137 3.50 -4.27 27.58
N GLN A 138 3.02 -5.16 28.48
CA GLN A 138 1.61 -5.53 28.60
C GLN A 138 0.65 -4.37 28.91
N LYS A 139 1.12 -3.30 29.54
CA LYS A 139 0.32 -2.09 29.78
C LYS A 139 -0.17 -1.40 28.52
N TRP A 140 0.50 -1.66 27.37
CA TRP A 140 0.14 -1.11 26.06
C TRP A 140 -0.79 -2.03 25.24
N LYS A 141 -1.25 -3.16 25.84
CA LYS A 141 -2.18 -4.08 25.20
C LYS A 141 -3.44 -3.40 24.64
N PRO A 142 -4.05 -2.38 25.29
CA PRO A 142 -5.19 -1.66 24.69
C PRO A 142 -4.85 -1.02 23.33
N LEU A 143 -3.62 -0.49 23.14
CA LEU A 143 -3.17 0.07 21.89
C LEU A 143 -3.02 -1.01 20.79
N ALA A 144 -2.53 -2.21 21.19
CA ALA A 144 -2.44 -3.35 20.28
C ALA A 144 -3.83 -3.88 19.86
N ILE A 145 -4.79 -3.90 20.79
CA ILE A 145 -6.19 -4.26 20.51
C ILE A 145 -6.79 -3.23 19.52
N PHE A 146 -6.57 -1.93 19.74
CA PHE A 146 -7.05 -0.89 18.83
C PHE A 146 -6.51 -1.11 17.41
N PHE A 147 -5.20 -1.37 17.26
CA PHE A 147 -4.61 -1.71 15.98
C PHE A 147 -5.27 -2.92 15.33
N ALA A 148 -5.43 -4.01 16.08
CA ALA A 148 -6.00 -5.26 15.58
C ALA A 148 -7.47 -5.09 15.13
N VAL A 149 -8.28 -4.34 15.89
CA VAL A 149 -9.66 -4.01 15.50
C VAL A 149 -9.68 -3.19 14.21
N ALA A 150 -8.84 -2.14 14.13
CA ALA A 150 -8.73 -1.32 12.93
C ALA A 150 -8.30 -2.16 11.72
N GLY A 151 -7.30 -3.04 11.87
CA GLY A 151 -6.83 -3.94 10.81
C GLY A 151 -7.92 -4.89 10.28
N ILE A 152 -8.76 -5.44 11.18
CA ILE A 152 -9.92 -6.26 10.78
C ILE A 152 -10.95 -5.44 9.99
N LEU A 153 -11.24 -4.22 10.45
CA LEU A 153 -12.19 -3.35 9.77
C LEU A 153 -11.69 -2.93 8.38
N VAL A 154 -10.39 -2.62 8.25
CA VAL A 154 -9.77 -2.35 6.93
C VAL A 154 -9.85 -3.57 6.02
N ALA A 155 -9.58 -4.77 6.55
CA ALA A 155 -9.67 -6.01 5.78
C ALA A 155 -11.09 -6.29 5.30
N PHE A 156 -12.10 -6.12 6.15
CA PHE A 156 -13.49 -6.45 5.80
C PHE A 156 -14.22 -5.37 5.01
N PHE A 157 -14.02 -4.10 5.34
CA PHE A 157 -14.84 -3.00 4.84
C PHE A 157 -14.04 -1.98 4.01
N GLY A 158 -12.73 -2.11 3.97
CA GLY A 158 -11.83 -1.12 3.41
C GLY A 158 -11.10 -1.58 2.15
N ILE A 159 -9.83 -1.19 2.12
CA ILE A 159 -8.90 -1.48 1.04
C ILE A 159 -8.70 -2.99 0.82
N GLY A 160 -8.99 -3.83 1.84
CA GLY A 160 -8.82 -5.28 1.75
C GLY A 160 -9.88 -5.99 0.90
N THR A 161 -11.09 -5.42 0.75
CA THR A 161 -12.18 -6.08 0.03
C THR A 161 -12.93 -5.13 -0.88
N PHE A 162 -13.80 -4.27 -0.32
CA PHE A 162 -14.81 -3.54 -1.10
C PHE A 162 -14.24 -2.64 -2.18
N SER A 163 -13.20 -1.86 -1.86
CA SER A 163 -12.60 -0.95 -2.84
C SER A 163 -11.95 -1.71 -3.99
N GLN A 164 -11.32 -2.85 -3.72
CA GLN A 164 -10.68 -3.68 -4.73
C GLN A 164 -11.71 -4.40 -5.59
N VAL A 165 -12.67 -5.07 -4.96
CA VAL A 165 -13.76 -5.78 -5.68
C VAL A 165 -14.51 -4.81 -6.57
N ASN A 166 -14.83 -3.62 -6.05
CA ASN A 166 -15.52 -2.63 -6.83
C ASN A 166 -14.69 -2.15 -8.03
N SER A 167 -13.39 -1.88 -7.84
CA SER A 167 -12.51 -1.48 -8.95
C SER A 167 -12.46 -2.55 -10.04
N ILE A 168 -12.42 -3.85 -9.67
CA ILE A 168 -12.48 -4.95 -10.64
C ILE A 168 -13.83 -4.99 -11.34
N THR A 169 -14.91 -4.97 -10.57
CA THR A 169 -16.28 -5.12 -11.11
C THR A 169 -16.66 -3.95 -12.01
N SER A 170 -16.38 -2.72 -11.61
CA SER A 170 -16.63 -1.53 -12.43
C SER A 170 -15.78 -1.51 -13.71
N SER A 171 -14.52 -1.95 -13.63
CA SER A 171 -13.66 -2.01 -14.81
C SER A 171 -14.14 -3.06 -15.83
N LEU A 172 -14.61 -4.22 -15.36
CA LEU A 172 -15.17 -5.26 -16.22
C LEU A 172 -16.56 -4.89 -16.76
N GLU A 173 -17.38 -4.22 -15.98
CA GLU A 173 -18.68 -3.71 -16.44
C GLU A 173 -18.48 -2.66 -17.53
N ASN A 174 -17.59 -1.69 -17.33
CA ASN A 174 -17.30 -0.64 -18.30
C ASN A 174 -16.64 -1.15 -19.59
N SER A 175 -15.76 -2.17 -19.49
CA SER A 175 -15.01 -2.68 -20.64
C SER A 175 -15.77 -3.76 -21.43
N PHE A 176 -16.59 -4.58 -20.75
CA PHE A 176 -17.18 -5.78 -21.32
C PHE A 176 -18.68 -5.94 -21.04
N GLY A 177 -19.31 -5.04 -20.28
CA GLY A 177 -20.71 -5.13 -19.89
C GLY A 177 -21.04 -6.29 -18.94
N ILE A 178 -20.03 -6.83 -18.23
CA ILE A 178 -20.23 -7.97 -17.32
C ILE A 178 -20.81 -7.48 -16.00
N SER A 179 -21.88 -8.14 -15.54
CA SER A 179 -22.55 -7.76 -14.28
C SER A 179 -21.60 -7.81 -13.07
N PRO A 180 -21.50 -6.71 -12.27
CA PRO A 180 -20.70 -6.66 -11.04
C PRO A 180 -20.98 -7.80 -10.06
N LYS A 181 -22.24 -8.22 -9.96
CA LYS A 181 -22.67 -9.32 -9.08
C LYS A 181 -22.05 -10.65 -9.47
N ILE A 182 -22.00 -10.96 -10.78
CA ILE A 182 -21.39 -12.20 -11.28
C ILE A 182 -19.89 -12.16 -11.02
N VAL A 183 -19.24 -11.04 -11.35
CA VAL A 183 -17.80 -10.87 -11.17
C VAL A 183 -17.40 -11.03 -9.71
N SER A 184 -18.09 -10.40 -8.77
CA SER A 184 -17.77 -10.49 -7.34
C SER A 184 -17.91 -11.91 -6.78
N ILE A 185 -18.91 -12.67 -7.23
CA ILE A 185 -19.07 -14.09 -6.86
C ILE A 185 -17.89 -14.92 -7.40
N VAL A 186 -17.51 -14.73 -8.67
CA VAL A 186 -16.38 -15.44 -9.27
C VAL A 186 -15.09 -15.13 -8.51
N ILE A 187 -14.82 -13.85 -8.21
CA ILE A 187 -13.64 -13.44 -7.42
C ILE A 187 -13.69 -14.11 -6.03
N ALA A 188 -14.83 -14.11 -5.36
CA ALA A 188 -14.98 -14.71 -4.03
C ALA A 188 -14.65 -16.21 -4.04
N VAL A 189 -15.07 -16.96 -5.08
CA VAL A 189 -14.72 -18.37 -5.23
C VAL A 189 -13.21 -18.56 -5.41
N ILE A 190 -12.58 -17.77 -6.28
CA ILE A 190 -11.13 -17.86 -6.52
C ILE A 190 -10.36 -17.51 -5.24
N VAL A 191 -10.75 -16.42 -4.57
CA VAL A 191 -10.17 -15.98 -3.28
C VAL A 191 -10.31 -17.07 -2.24
N ALA A 192 -11.50 -17.71 -2.12
CA ALA A 192 -11.73 -18.80 -1.18
C ALA A 192 -10.72 -19.94 -1.38
N ILE A 193 -10.55 -20.42 -2.62
CA ILE A 193 -9.62 -21.51 -2.94
C ILE A 193 -8.20 -21.19 -2.43
N ILE A 194 -7.77 -19.93 -2.53
CA ILE A 194 -6.43 -19.52 -2.17
C ILE A 194 -6.29 -19.32 -0.66
N ILE A 195 -7.19 -18.54 -0.03
CA ILE A 195 -7.02 -18.12 1.37
C ILE A 195 -7.22 -19.25 2.36
N PHE A 196 -8.02 -20.27 2.03
CA PHE A 196 -8.15 -21.45 2.90
C PHE A 196 -6.85 -22.25 3.02
N GLY A 197 -5.90 -22.10 2.07
CA GLY A 197 -4.55 -22.64 2.14
C GLY A 197 -3.57 -21.81 3.01
N GLY A 198 -4.02 -20.70 3.62
CA GLY A 198 -3.21 -19.84 4.50
C GLY A 198 -2.07 -19.11 3.80
N ILE A 199 -1.11 -18.62 4.61
CA ILE A 199 0.02 -17.81 4.11
C ILE A 199 0.84 -18.51 3.04
N GLN A 200 1.00 -19.82 3.11
CA GLN A 200 1.77 -20.57 2.12
C GLN A 200 1.11 -20.56 0.74
N SER A 201 -0.22 -20.64 0.68
CA SER A 201 -0.96 -20.56 -0.58
C SER A 201 -0.95 -19.13 -1.12
N ILE A 202 -1.23 -18.14 -0.27
CA ILE A 202 -1.23 -16.72 -0.61
C ILE A 202 0.14 -16.31 -1.16
N SER A 203 1.23 -16.67 -0.49
CA SER A 203 2.58 -16.30 -0.89
C SER A 203 2.98 -16.92 -2.22
N LYS A 204 2.64 -18.20 -2.47
CA LYS A 204 2.91 -18.86 -3.76
C LYS A 204 2.23 -18.18 -4.94
N VAL A 205 1.03 -17.65 -4.73
CA VAL A 205 0.30 -16.87 -5.74
C VAL A 205 0.97 -15.49 -5.91
N SER A 206 1.29 -14.82 -4.80
CA SER A 206 1.92 -13.50 -4.80
C SER A 206 3.29 -13.49 -5.45
N GLU A 207 4.14 -14.48 -5.16
CA GLU A 207 5.49 -14.64 -5.75
C GLU A 207 5.47 -14.70 -7.28
N LYS A 208 4.38 -15.20 -7.89
CA LYS A 208 4.24 -15.31 -9.34
C LYS A 208 3.54 -14.11 -9.94
N ILE A 209 2.42 -13.70 -9.35
CA ILE A 209 1.58 -12.65 -9.93
C ILE A 209 2.22 -11.28 -9.75
N VAL A 210 2.81 -10.97 -8.59
CA VAL A 210 3.31 -9.61 -8.32
C VAL A 210 4.44 -9.20 -9.27
N PRO A 211 5.51 -9.98 -9.48
CA PRO A 211 6.52 -9.61 -10.47
C PRO A 211 5.97 -9.52 -11.90
N PHE A 212 5.08 -10.46 -12.27
CA PHE A 212 4.46 -10.49 -13.59
C PHE A 212 3.63 -9.22 -13.86
N MET A 213 2.72 -8.87 -12.93
CA MET A 213 1.88 -7.69 -13.07
C MET A 213 2.71 -6.40 -13.07
N ALA A 214 3.74 -6.32 -12.22
CA ALA A 214 4.61 -5.15 -12.15
C ALA A 214 5.39 -4.95 -13.46
N ILE A 215 5.96 -6.01 -14.03
CA ILE A 215 6.70 -5.94 -15.30
C ILE A 215 5.78 -5.48 -16.44
N ILE A 216 4.60 -6.08 -16.58
CA ILE A 216 3.64 -5.67 -17.62
C ILE A 216 3.25 -4.21 -17.46
N TYR A 217 2.95 -3.79 -16.25
CA TYR A 217 2.57 -2.42 -15.95
C TYR A 217 3.70 -1.42 -16.25
N ILE A 218 4.93 -1.74 -15.84
CA ILE A 218 6.11 -0.92 -16.11
C ILE A 218 6.34 -0.78 -17.62
N ILE A 219 6.27 -1.86 -18.38
CA ILE A 219 6.43 -1.83 -19.84
C ILE A 219 5.34 -0.96 -20.47
N ALA A 220 4.08 -1.14 -20.08
CA ALA A 220 2.96 -0.41 -20.64
C ALA A 220 3.04 1.11 -20.34
N THR A 221 3.39 1.47 -19.09
CA THR A 221 3.55 2.88 -18.71
C THR A 221 4.77 3.53 -19.37
N LEU A 222 5.90 2.82 -19.44
CA LEU A 222 7.09 3.30 -20.16
C LEU A 222 6.79 3.52 -21.65
N ALA A 223 5.96 2.71 -22.26
CA ALA A 223 5.54 2.92 -23.64
C ALA A 223 4.68 4.19 -23.75
N VAL A 224 3.69 4.41 -22.86
CA VAL A 224 2.91 5.68 -22.85
C VAL A 224 3.83 6.90 -22.72
N ILE A 225 4.78 6.86 -21.79
CA ILE A 225 5.75 7.94 -21.58
C ILE A 225 6.64 8.12 -22.82
N GLY A 226 7.13 7.03 -23.39
CA GLY A 226 8.02 7.03 -24.56
C GLY A 226 7.36 7.65 -25.80
N PHE A 227 6.11 7.29 -26.09
CA PHE A 227 5.35 7.91 -27.19
C PHE A 227 5.06 9.39 -26.95
N ASN A 228 4.98 9.83 -25.70
CA ASN A 228 4.79 11.22 -25.30
C ASN A 228 6.09 11.88 -24.79
N ALA A 229 7.28 11.37 -25.15
CA ALA A 229 8.57 11.81 -24.59
C ALA A 229 8.83 13.33 -24.76
N LYS A 230 8.29 13.95 -25.81
CA LYS A 230 8.39 15.41 -26.02
C LYS A 230 7.73 16.23 -24.92
N ALA A 231 6.69 15.71 -24.27
CA ALA A 231 5.99 16.36 -23.17
C ALA A 231 6.69 16.15 -21.80
N LEU A 232 7.68 15.24 -21.71
CA LEU A 232 8.32 14.89 -20.45
C LEU A 232 9.01 16.06 -19.72
N PRO A 233 9.77 16.96 -20.40
CA PRO A 233 10.37 18.13 -19.74
C PRO A 233 9.33 19.08 -19.16
N GLU A 234 8.22 19.29 -19.86
CA GLU A 234 7.11 20.11 -19.38
C GLU A 234 6.40 19.44 -18.20
N ALA A 235 6.13 18.13 -18.28
CA ALA A 235 5.55 17.35 -17.19
C ALA A 235 6.38 17.44 -15.91
N LEU A 236 7.70 17.28 -15.98
CA LEU A 236 8.59 17.45 -14.85
C LEU A 236 8.52 18.89 -14.31
N THR A 237 8.50 19.89 -15.17
CA THR A 237 8.34 21.30 -14.76
C THR A 237 7.03 21.52 -14.01
N LEU A 238 5.92 20.94 -14.49
CA LEU A 238 4.61 21.01 -13.84
C LEU A 238 4.62 20.34 -12.47
N ILE A 239 5.28 19.18 -12.32
CA ILE A 239 5.42 18.49 -11.06
C ILE A 239 6.16 19.35 -10.04
N PHE A 240 7.34 19.85 -10.38
CA PHE A 240 8.15 20.64 -9.44
C PHE A 240 7.55 22.01 -9.14
N LYS A 241 7.03 22.73 -10.15
CA LYS A 241 6.35 24.01 -9.92
C LYS A 241 5.07 23.82 -9.12
N GLY A 242 4.20 22.87 -9.52
CA GLY A 242 2.93 22.61 -8.86
C GLY A 242 3.06 22.11 -7.43
N ALA A 243 4.25 21.62 -7.02
CA ALA A 243 4.50 21.20 -5.65
C ALA A 243 4.61 22.38 -4.65
N PHE A 244 5.01 23.57 -5.10
CA PHE A 244 5.36 24.70 -4.24
C PHE A 244 4.62 26.00 -4.58
N THR A 245 3.95 26.05 -5.73
CA THR A 245 3.25 27.26 -6.18
C THR A 245 1.75 27.00 -6.28
N GLU A 246 0.96 28.04 -6.03
CA GLU A 246 -0.43 28.07 -6.48
C GLU A 246 -0.39 28.05 -8.02
N THR A 247 -0.74 26.91 -8.63
CA THR A 247 -0.80 26.83 -10.07
C THR A 247 -1.98 27.70 -10.53
N ALA A 248 -1.65 28.89 -11.04
CA ALA A 248 -2.60 29.68 -11.80
C ALA A 248 -3.20 28.78 -12.89
N ALA A 249 -4.53 28.79 -12.98
CA ALA A 249 -5.32 27.95 -13.87
C ALA A 249 -4.75 27.87 -15.29
N VAL A 250 -4.10 26.77 -15.63
CA VAL A 250 -3.89 26.39 -17.00
C VAL A 250 -5.19 25.71 -17.45
N GLY A 251 -5.95 26.37 -18.34
CA GLY A 251 -7.12 25.79 -18.97
C GLY A 251 -8.40 25.73 -18.12
N GLY A 252 -8.62 26.68 -17.18
CA GLY A 252 -9.92 26.80 -16.44
C GLY A 252 -10.08 25.81 -15.29
N PHE A 253 -9.03 25.12 -14.85
CA PHE A 253 -8.93 24.43 -13.58
C PHE A 253 -8.79 25.47 -12.46
N ALA A 254 -9.70 25.49 -11.49
CA ALA A 254 -9.53 26.24 -10.24
C ALA A 254 -8.24 25.71 -9.60
N GLY A 255 -7.25 26.61 -9.42
CA GLY A 255 -5.90 26.21 -9.05
C GLY A 255 -5.85 25.32 -7.84
N ALA A 256 -5.24 24.14 -7.96
CA ALA A 256 -4.88 23.33 -6.82
C ALA A 256 -3.86 24.13 -6.00
N VAL A 257 -4.26 24.50 -4.79
CA VAL A 257 -3.39 25.21 -3.85
C VAL A 257 -2.27 24.26 -3.45
N ALA A 258 -1.04 24.72 -3.28
CA ALA A 258 0.09 23.91 -2.85
C ALA A 258 -0.24 23.05 -1.61
N LYS A 259 -1.10 23.54 -0.72
CA LYS A 259 -1.63 22.79 0.41
C LYS A 259 -2.36 21.51 -0.01
N GLU A 260 -3.18 21.54 -1.07
CA GLU A 260 -3.90 20.36 -1.56
C GLU A 260 -2.94 19.37 -2.23
N ALA A 261 -1.94 19.86 -2.98
CA ALA A 261 -0.90 19.02 -3.53
C ALA A 261 -0.13 18.28 -2.42
N ILE A 262 0.23 18.96 -1.34
CA ILE A 262 0.88 18.37 -0.17
C ILE A 262 -0.03 17.32 0.46
N GLN A 263 -1.25 17.71 0.82
CA GLN A 263 -2.18 16.83 1.54
C GLN A 263 -2.56 15.60 0.71
N LYS A 264 -2.97 15.80 -0.53
CA LYS A 264 -3.40 14.71 -1.42
C LYS A 264 -2.21 13.84 -1.85
N GLY A 265 -1.06 14.44 -2.13
CA GLY A 265 0.16 13.70 -2.48
C GLY A 265 0.63 12.80 -1.33
N ILE A 266 0.78 13.34 -0.12
CA ILE A 266 1.21 12.55 1.05
C ILE A 266 0.16 11.48 1.39
N ALA A 267 -1.11 11.84 1.50
CA ALA A 267 -2.17 10.90 1.86
C ALA A 267 -2.27 9.73 0.87
N ARG A 268 -2.29 10.00 -0.44
CA ARG A 268 -2.38 8.94 -1.46
C ARG A 268 -1.07 8.18 -1.65
N GLY A 269 0.09 8.80 -1.41
CA GLY A 269 1.38 8.12 -1.35
C GLY A 269 1.43 7.10 -0.21
N VAL A 270 1.06 7.50 1.00
CA VAL A 270 0.99 6.60 2.17
C VAL A 270 -0.09 5.54 1.99
N PHE A 271 -1.25 5.89 1.44
CA PHE A 271 -2.32 4.94 1.13
C PHE A 271 -1.83 3.83 0.17
N SER A 272 -1.01 4.17 -0.83
CA SER A 272 -0.45 3.21 -1.78
C SER A 272 0.60 2.31 -1.12
N ASN A 273 1.67 2.88 -0.55
CA ASN A 273 2.80 2.11 -0.05
C ASN A 273 2.65 1.61 1.40
N GLU A 274 1.62 2.04 2.11
CA GLU A 274 1.30 1.65 3.50
C GLU A 274 2.42 1.92 4.51
N SER A 275 3.37 2.83 4.24
CA SER A 275 4.45 3.14 5.18
C SER A 275 3.93 3.88 6.41
N GLY A 276 4.11 3.30 7.58
CA GLY A 276 3.60 3.85 8.84
C GLY A 276 2.20 3.39 9.20
N LEU A 277 1.50 2.66 8.32
CA LEU A 277 0.19 2.08 8.64
C LEU A 277 0.30 0.79 9.49
N GLY A 278 1.44 0.09 9.44
CA GLY A 278 1.67 -1.12 10.23
C GLY A 278 1.10 -2.41 9.64
N SER A 279 0.60 -2.39 8.42
CA SER A 279 0.06 -3.58 7.73
C SER A 279 1.17 -4.51 7.23
N ALA A 280 2.13 -4.00 6.48
CA ALA A 280 3.20 -4.79 5.87
C ALA A 280 4.10 -5.57 6.86
N PRO A 281 4.40 -5.11 8.08
CA PRO A 281 5.14 -5.89 9.07
C PRO A 281 4.45 -7.21 9.44
N ILE A 282 3.15 -7.35 9.20
CA ILE A 282 2.43 -8.61 9.43
C ILE A 282 2.93 -9.71 8.49
N ALA A 283 3.09 -9.40 7.18
CA ALA A 283 3.69 -10.35 6.23
C ALA A 283 5.20 -10.50 6.45
N ALA A 284 5.91 -9.41 6.74
CA ALA A 284 7.34 -9.43 7.00
C ALA A 284 7.72 -10.35 8.17
N ALA A 285 6.87 -10.48 9.18
CA ALA A 285 7.10 -11.37 10.32
C ALA A 285 7.21 -12.85 9.91
N ALA A 286 6.51 -13.28 8.87
CA ALA A 286 6.50 -14.66 8.40
C ALA A 286 7.79 -15.06 7.64
N ALA A 287 8.68 -14.12 7.32
CA ALA A 287 9.90 -14.36 6.55
C ALA A 287 10.88 -15.31 7.27
N LYS A 288 11.53 -16.20 6.51
CA LYS A 288 12.59 -17.12 6.98
C LYS A 288 13.91 -16.39 7.20
N THR A 289 13.99 -15.62 8.26
CA THR A 289 15.21 -14.95 8.70
C THR A 289 15.27 -14.84 10.22
N ASN A 290 16.47 -14.82 10.78
CA ASN A 290 16.69 -14.49 12.20
C ASN A 290 17.33 -13.10 12.36
N GLU A 291 17.59 -12.39 11.25
CA GLU A 291 18.25 -11.09 11.26
C GLU A 291 17.21 -9.96 11.04
N PRO A 292 16.81 -9.26 12.11
CA PRO A 292 15.79 -8.20 12.01
C PRO A 292 16.17 -7.08 11.02
N VAL A 293 17.46 -6.73 10.95
CA VAL A 293 17.95 -5.66 10.07
C VAL A 293 17.82 -6.02 8.61
N GLU A 294 18.07 -7.29 8.24
CA GLU A 294 17.94 -7.75 6.85
C GLU A 294 16.49 -7.66 6.38
N GLN A 295 15.55 -8.12 7.20
CA GLN A 295 14.14 -8.00 6.86
C GLN A 295 13.69 -6.54 6.80
N GLY A 296 14.21 -5.68 7.66
CA GLY A 296 13.98 -4.24 7.58
C GLY A 296 14.44 -3.67 6.24
N LEU A 297 15.66 -4.04 5.78
CA LEU A 297 16.21 -3.63 4.48
C LEU A 297 15.35 -4.13 3.32
N ILE A 298 14.93 -5.39 3.36
CA ILE A 298 14.02 -5.96 2.34
C ILE A 298 12.68 -5.23 2.34
N SER A 299 12.08 -4.99 3.50
CA SER A 299 10.77 -4.34 3.61
C SER A 299 10.76 -2.91 3.04
N MET A 300 11.84 -2.14 3.21
CA MET A 300 11.89 -0.78 2.66
C MET A 300 11.89 -0.74 1.12
N THR A 301 12.35 -1.80 0.45
CA THR A 301 12.30 -1.88 -1.01
C THR A 301 10.88 -1.93 -1.55
N GLY A 302 9.94 -2.43 -0.75
CA GLY A 302 8.52 -2.42 -1.09
C GLY A 302 8.01 -1.02 -1.37
N THR A 303 8.30 -0.04 -0.49
CA THR A 303 7.92 1.37 -0.69
C THR A 303 8.61 1.98 -1.92
N PHE A 304 9.87 1.61 -2.17
CA PHE A 304 10.59 2.06 -3.36
C PHE A 304 9.92 1.55 -4.65
N ILE A 305 9.63 0.25 -4.72
CA ILE A 305 8.98 -0.36 -5.89
C ILE A 305 7.58 0.22 -6.08
N ASP A 306 6.78 0.27 -5.03
CA ASP A 306 5.39 0.73 -5.06
C ASP A 306 5.28 2.19 -5.54
N THR A 307 5.98 3.09 -4.87
CA THR A 307 5.73 4.53 -5.07
C THR A 307 6.79 5.18 -5.96
N ILE A 308 8.09 4.93 -5.70
CA ILE A 308 9.14 5.58 -6.49
C ILE A 308 9.16 5.03 -7.92
N ILE A 309 8.80 3.75 -8.14
CA ILE A 309 8.70 3.19 -9.48
C ILE A 309 7.25 3.27 -10.00
N ILE A 310 6.33 2.49 -9.43
CA ILE A 310 5.01 2.26 -10.04
C ILE A 310 4.15 3.52 -10.02
N CYS A 311 4.00 4.20 -8.87
CA CYS A 311 3.20 5.44 -8.81
C CYS A 311 3.81 6.56 -9.67
N THR A 312 5.15 6.65 -9.75
CA THR A 312 5.83 7.62 -10.63
C THR A 312 5.47 7.38 -12.09
N LEU A 313 5.53 6.13 -12.54
CA LEU A 313 5.20 5.78 -13.93
C LEU A 313 3.73 6.06 -14.25
N THR A 314 2.81 5.76 -13.32
CA THR A 314 1.39 6.11 -13.45
C THR A 314 1.22 7.63 -13.57
N GLY A 315 1.79 8.38 -12.64
CA GLY A 315 1.64 9.83 -12.59
C GLY A 315 2.23 10.51 -13.82
N LEU A 316 3.41 10.09 -14.26
CA LEU A 316 4.04 10.60 -15.49
C LEU A 316 3.16 10.28 -16.71
N SER A 317 2.64 9.04 -16.83
CA SER A 317 1.75 8.67 -17.95
C SER A 317 0.53 9.57 -18.03
N ILE A 318 -0.10 9.88 -16.89
CA ILE A 318 -1.25 10.79 -16.82
C ILE A 318 -0.87 12.22 -17.17
N ILE A 319 0.27 12.71 -16.70
CA ILE A 319 0.68 14.10 -16.90
C ILE A 319 1.13 14.33 -18.35
N VAL A 320 1.96 13.43 -18.92
CA VAL A 320 2.46 13.60 -20.32
C VAL A 320 1.35 13.43 -21.36
N SER A 321 0.29 12.68 -21.04
CA SER A 321 -0.86 12.54 -21.95
C SER A 321 -1.74 13.79 -22.01
N GLY A 322 -1.66 14.68 -21.01
CA GLY A 322 -2.52 15.84 -20.88
C GLY A 322 -3.93 15.54 -20.31
N GLU A 323 -4.30 14.28 -20.14
CA GLU A 323 -5.66 13.86 -19.76
C GLU A 323 -6.05 14.30 -18.33
N TRP A 324 -5.08 14.63 -17.46
CA TRP A 324 -5.38 15.17 -16.14
C TRP A 324 -6.18 16.47 -16.15
N MET A 325 -6.16 17.22 -17.27
CA MET A 325 -6.94 18.45 -17.50
C MET A 325 -8.37 18.17 -17.96
N THR A 326 -8.67 16.98 -18.46
CA THR A 326 -9.99 16.62 -18.99
C THR A 326 -11.03 16.59 -17.86
N LYS A 327 -12.11 17.38 -18.05
CA LYS A 327 -13.21 17.47 -17.08
C LYS A 327 -13.99 16.15 -17.00
N GLY A 328 -14.38 15.76 -15.78
CA GLY A 328 -15.19 14.56 -15.54
C GLY A 328 -14.41 13.23 -15.54
N LEU A 329 -13.11 13.24 -15.84
CA LEU A 329 -12.27 12.06 -15.69
C LEU A 329 -11.60 12.05 -14.31
N GLU A 330 -11.81 10.96 -13.57
CA GLU A 330 -11.24 10.72 -12.24
C GLU A 330 -10.87 9.24 -12.06
N GLY A 331 -9.95 8.94 -11.15
CA GLY A 331 -9.59 7.57 -10.78
C GLY A 331 -9.17 6.70 -11.96
N ALA A 332 -9.72 5.48 -12.07
CA ALA A 332 -9.36 4.54 -13.15
C ALA A 332 -9.66 5.08 -14.55
N PRO A 333 -10.83 5.71 -14.84
CA PRO A 333 -11.10 6.33 -16.13
C PRO A 333 -10.04 7.34 -16.58
N LEU A 334 -9.46 8.12 -15.67
CA LEU A 334 -8.39 9.06 -16.01
C LEU A 334 -7.13 8.34 -16.48
N THR A 335 -6.71 7.29 -15.78
CA THR A 335 -5.54 6.49 -16.20
C THR A 335 -5.83 5.72 -17.49
N GLN A 336 -7.05 5.21 -17.68
CA GLN A 336 -7.47 4.56 -18.93
C GLN A 336 -7.41 5.53 -20.11
N ALA A 337 -7.86 6.77 -19.94
CA ALA A 337 -7.75 7.82 -20.97
C ALA A 337 -6.29 8.05 -21.36
N ALA A 338 -5.38 8.19 -20.37
CA ALA A 338 -3.96 8.36 -20.65
C ALA A 338 -3.37 7.21 -21.49
N PHE A 339 -3.74 5.96 -21.21
CA PHE A 339 -3.30 4.81 -22.01
C PHE A 339 -3.93 4.78 -23.39
N SER A 340 -5.19 5.22 -23.50
CA SER A 340 -5.90 5.22 -24.79
C SER A 340 -5.36 6.25 -25.77
N THR A 341 -4.69 7.32 -25.29
CA THR A 341 -4.04 8.31 -26.18
C THR A 341 -2.97 7.69 -27.09
N VAL A 342 -2.35 6.60 -26.62
CA VAL A 342 -1.27 5.92 -27.36
C VAL A 342 -1.77 4.65 -28.05
N PHE A 343 -2.54 3.84 -27.34
CA PHE A 343 -2.90 2.50 -27.79
C PHE A 343 -4.38 2.35 -28.18
N GLY A 344 -5.20 3.40 -28.02
CA GLY A 344 -6.65 3.30 -28.22
C GLY A 344 -7.30 2.26 -27.30
N THR A 345 -8.29 1.53 -27.79
CA THR A 345 -9.00 0.48 -27.02
C THR A 345 -8.07 -0.59 -26.44
N PRO A 346 -7.05 -1.14 -27.15
CA PRO A 346 -6.07 -2.04 -26.55
C PRO A 346 -5.38 -1.50 -25.30
N GLY A 347 -5.09 -0.19 -25.23
CA GLY A 347 -4.51 0.44 -24.04
C GLY A 347 -5.45 0.42 -22.84
N THR A 348 -6.71 0.74 -23.06
CA THR A 348 -7.76 0.65 -22.03
C THR A 348 -7.88 -0.79 -21.51
N LEU A 349 -7.88 -1.79 -22.40
CA LEU A 349 -7.98 -3.20 -22.01
C LEU A 349 -6.73 -3.68 -21.24
N ALA A 350 -5.54 -3.27 -21.66
CA ALA A 350 -4.29 -3.59 -20.97
C ALA A 350 -4.28 -3.02 -19.54
N LEU A 351 -4.71 -1.76 -19.37
CA LEU A 351 -4.83 -1.18 -18.03
C LEU A 351 -5.90 -1.88 -17.19
N THR A 352 -7.06 -2.20 -17.78
CA THR A 352 -8.11 -2.98 -17.10
C THR A 352 -7.57 -4.30 -16.58
N PHE A 353 -6.80 -5.02 -17.41
CA PHE A 353 -6.15 -6.26 -17.00
C PHE A 353 -5.16 -6.05 -15.84
N CYS A 354 -4.29 -5.04 -15.92
CA CYS A 354 -3.38 -4.71 -14.83
C CYS A 354 -4.14 -4.35 -13.54
N LEU A 355 -5.21 -3.56 -13.63
CA LEU A 355 -6.02 -3.17 -12.48
C LEU A 355 -6.67 -4.38 -11.80
N ILE A 356 -7.16 -5.34 -12.59
CA ILE A 356 -7.72 -6.58 -12.05
C ILE A 356 -6.67 -7.37 -11.27
N LEU A 357 -5.46 -7.54 -11.83
CA LEU A 357 -4.38 -8.24 -11.14
C LEU A 357 -3.96 -7.52 -9.86
N PHE A 358 -3.79 -6.21 -9.91
CA PHE A 358 -3.40 -5.37 -8.77
C PHE A 358 -4.45 -5.46 -7.65
N ALA A 359 -5.71 -5.26 -7.99
CA ALA A 359 -6.79 -5.33 -7.01
C ALA A 359 -6.98 -6.75 -6.43
N PHE A 360 -6.86 -7.77 -7.27
CA PHE A 360 -6.96 -9.16 -6.83
C PHE A 360 -5.86 -9.55 -5.84
N THR A 361 -4.60 -9.19 -6.13
CA THR A 361 -3.49 -9.47 -5.22
C THR A 361 -3.63 -8.71 -3.89
N THR A 362 -4.18 -7.50 -3.93
CA THR A 362 -4.46 -6.71 -2.70
C THR A 362 -5.50 -7.42 -1.81
N ILE A 363 -6.55 -8.00 -2.39
CA ILE A 363 -7.52 -8.81 -1.62
C ILE A 363 -6.80 -9.95 -0.90
N LEU A 364 -5.90 -10.66 -1.58
CA LEU A 364 -5.15 -11.77 -0.99
C LEU A 364 -4.23 -11.33 0.13
N GLY A 365 -3.46 -10.27 -0.06
CA GLY A 365 -2.56 -9.73 0.95
C GLY A 365 -3.29 -9.26 2.22
N TRP A 366 -4.37 -8.51 2.02
CA TRP A 366 -5.19 -8.01 3.14
C TRP A 366 -5.98 -9.11 3.84
N SER A 367 -6.34 -10.19 3.14
CA SER A 367 -6.95 -11.35 3.81
C SER A 367 -6.04 -11.90 4.92
N TYR A 368 -4.74 -11.98 4.66
CA TYR A 368 -3.76 -12.41 5.64
C TYR A 368 -3.55 -11.39 6.76
N TYR A 369 -3.49 -10.11 6.45
CA TYR A 369 -3.31 -9.07 7.46
C TYR A 369 -4.46 -9.05 8.47
N GLY A 370 -5.69 -9.07 7.99
CA GLY A 370 -6.85 -9.14 8.85
C GLY A 370 -6.95 -10.45 9.62
N GLU A 371 -6.53 -11.59 9.03
CA GLU A 371 -6.46 -12.88 9.71
C GLU A 371 -5.54 -12.85 10.93
N ARG A 372 -4.33 -12.28 10.79
CA ARG A 372 -3.39 -12.16 11.92
C ARG A 372 -3.88 -11.17 12.99
N CYS A 373 -4.58 -10.10 12.58
CA CYS A 373 -5.26 -9.21 13.53
C CYS A 373 -6.41 -9.92 14.28
N PHE A 374 -7.20 -10.72 13.57
CA PHE A 374 -8.29 -11.49 14.15
C PHE A 374 -7.78 -12.58 15.11
N GLU A 375 -6.73 -13.28 14.72
CA GLU A 375 -6.04 -14.26 15.55
C GLU A 375 -5.54 -13.66 16.86
N PHE A 376 -4.94 -12.47 16.82
CA PHE A 376 -4.48 -11.78 18.02
C PHE A 376 -5.59 -11.53 19.04
N LEU A 377 -6.82 -11.25 18.58
CA LEU A 377 -7.98 -10.98 19.45
C LEU A 377 -8.70 -12.25 19.91
N PHE A 378 -8.88 -13.22 19.02
CA PHE A 378 -9.78 -14.37 19.22
C PHE A 378 -9.08 -15.72 19.23
N GLY A 379 -7.79 -15.76 18.93
CA GLY A 379 -6.99 -16.98 18.85
C GLY A 379 -7.19 -17.79 17.57
N THR A 380 -6.32 -18.79 17.39
CA THR A 380 -6.22 -19.59 16.15
C THR A 380 -7.47 -20.44 15.84
N LYS A 381 -8.23 -20.83 16.86
CA LYS A 381 -9.43 -21.68 16.70
C LYS A 381 -10.50 -21.06 15.78
N HIS A 382 -10.52 -19.74 15.67
CA HIS A 382 -11.56 -19.00 14.96
C HIS A 382 -11.13 -18.53 13.56
N ILE A 383 -9.92 -18.85 13.10
CA ILE A 383 -9.39 -18.43 11.79
C ILE A 383 -10.30 -18.85 10.63
N ARG A 384 -10.90 -20.06 10.68
CA ARG A 384 -11.84 -20.52 9.64
C ARG A 384 -13.08 -19.63 9.55
N ILE A 385 -13.58 -19.13 10.69
CA ILE A 385 -14.72 -18.21 10.74
C ILE A 385 -14.33 -16.90 10.06
N TYR A 386 -13.15 -16.34 10.39
CA TYR A 386 -12.63 -15.16 9.74
C TYR A 386 -12.56 -15.31 8.22
N ARG A 387 -11.93 -16.39 7.71
CA ARG A 387 -11.81 -16.66 6.27
C ARG A 387 -13.17 -16.75 5.58
N THR A 388 -14.15 -17.41 6.23
CA THR A 388 -15.51 -17.51 5.69
C THR A 388 -16.18 -16.14 5.60
N ILE A 389 -16.11 -15.33 6.65
CA ILE A 389 -16.65 -13.97 6.64
C ILE A 389 -15.96 -13.14 5.57
N PHE A 390 -14.64 -13.23 5.44
CA PHE A 390 -13.88 -12.50 4.43
C PHE A 390 -14.35 -12.81 3.00
N VAL A 391 -14.55 -14.10 2.68
CA VAL A 391 -15.10 -14.53 1.37
C VAL A 391 -16.49 -13.96 1.13
N ILE A 392 -17.36 -13.97 2.15
CA ILE A 392 -18.69 -13.36 2.06
C ILE A 392 -18.59 -11.87 1.78
N MET A 393 -17.69 -11.15 2.45
CA MET A 393 -17.47 -9.72 2.21
C MET A 393 -16.97 -9.45 0.78
N VAL A 394 -16.06 -10.27 0.25
CA VAL A 394 -15.64 -10.20 -1.15
C VAL A 394 -16.84 -10.39 -2.10
N ALA A 395 -17.68 -11.39 -1.86
CA ALA A 395 -18.88 -11.62 -2.68
C ALA A 395 -19.85 -10.44 -2.63
N LEU A 396 -20.03 -9.82 -1.45
CA LEU A 396 -20.93 -8.67 -1.27
C LEU A 396 -20.40 -7.39 -1.95
N GLY A 397 -19.10 -7.27 -2.21
CA GLY A 397 -18.50 -6.08 -2.81
C GLY A 397 -19.10 -5.64 -4.16
N GLY A 398 -19.64 -6.58 -4.96
CA GLY A 398 -20.32 -6.26 -6.21
C GLY A 398 -21.80 -5.84 -6.07
N PHE A 399 -22.34 -5.84 -4.85
CA PHE A 399 -23.73 -5.48 -4.55
C PHE A 399 -23.85 -4.11 -3.87
N LEU A 400 -22.77 -3.49 -3.48
CA LEU A 400 -22.76 -2.28 -2.66
C LEU A 400 -22.43 -1.04 -3.49
N GLN A 401 -23.05 0.09 -3.14
CA GLN A 401 -22.72 1.42 -3.70
C GLN A 401 -21.51 2.02 -2.96
N LEU A 402 -20.67 2.71 -3.71
CA LEU A 402 -19.26 2.92 -3.40
C LEU A 402 -18.86 4.06 -2.52
N GLU A 403 -19.50 5.20 -2.65
CA GLU A 403 -18.97 6.48 -2.16
C GLU A 403 -18.72 6.45 -0.64
N LEU A 404 -19.69 5.90 0.11
CA LEU A 404 -19.57 5.76 1.57
C LEU A 404 -18.49 4.74 1.96
N ILE A 405 -18.35 3.67 1.18
CA ILE A 405 -17.39 2.58 1.45
C ILE A 405 -15.96 3.09 1.35
N TRP A 406 -15.64 3.87 0.32
CA TRP A 406 -14.31 4.45 0.16
C TRP A 406 -13.94 5.39 1.32
N ILE A 407 -14.88 6.22 1.76
CA ILE A 407 -14.64 7.15 2.88
C ILE A 407 -14.41 6.37 4.18
N VAL A 408 -15.24 5.36 4.47
CA VAL A 408 -15.05 4.52 5.67
C VAL A 408 -13.73 3.77 5.60
N ALA A 409 -13.35 3.23 4.44
CA ALA A 409 -12.07 2.58 4.22
C ALA A 409 -10.89 3.51 4.52
N ASP A 410 -10.92 4.73 4.01
CA ASP A 410 -9.89 5.76 4.24
C ASP A 410 -9.77 6.08 5.74
N ILE A 411 -10.90 6.33 6.43
CA ILE A 411 -10.93 6.64 7.87
C ILE A 411 -10.27 5.53 8.69
N VAL A 412 -10.69 4.28 8.49
CA VAL A 412 -10.19 3.16 9.30
C VAL A 412 -8.72 2.88 9.01
N ASN A 413 -8.30 3.03 7.76
CA ASN A 413 -6.91 2.91 7.34
C ASN A 413 -6.03 3.98 8.01
N GLY A 414 -6.48 5.24 8.06
CA GLY A 414 -5.77 6.31 8.75
C GLY A 414 -5.68 6.09 10.26
N LEU A 415 -6.75 5.62 10.89
CA LEU A 415 -6.76 5.33 12.33
C LEU A 415 -5.79 4.19 12.71
N MET A 416 -5.59 3.21 11.84
CA MET A 416 -4.64 2.11 12.05
C MET A 416 -3.19 2.61 12.18
N ALA A 417 -2.84 3.73 11.55
CA ALA A 417 -1.50 4.29 11.61
C ALA A 417 -1.10 4.76 13.02
N LEU A 418 -2.03 5.32 13.80
CA LEU A 418 -1.73 5.94 15.09
C LEU A 418 -1.01 4.98 16.07
N PRO A 419 -1.54 3.79 16.39
CA PRO A 419 -0.86 2.87 17.30
C PRO A 419 0.49 2.41 16.77
N ASN A 420 0.63 2.24 15.48
CA ASN A 420 1.88 1.84 14.85
C ASN A 420 2.96 2.94 14.98
N LEU A 421 2.63 4.18 14.66
CA LEU A 421 3.57 5.30 14.74
C LEU A 421 4.03 5.57 16.18
N ILE A 422 3.11 5.46 17.15
CA ILE A 422 3.44 5.52 18.58
C ILE A 422 4.47 4.43 18.94
N ALA A 423 4.25 3.21 18.48
CA ALA A 423 5.16 2.10 18.75
C ALA A 423 6.53 2.28 18.08
N LEU A 424 6.58 2.75 16.83
CA LEU A 424 7.83 3.02 16.13
C LEU A 424 8.67 4.08 16.83
N LEU A 425 8.04 5.16 17.28
CA LEU A 425 8.71 6.21 18.04
C LEU A 425 9.21 5.72 19.40
N ALA A 426 8.36 4.98 20.14
CA ALA A 426 8.72 4.42 21.45
C ALA A 426 9.85 3.38 21.35
N LEU A 427 9.86 2.55 20.31
CA LEU A 427 10.85 1.51 20.09
C LEU A 427 12.04 1.97 19.23
N SER A 428 12.10 3.24 18.86
CA SER A 428 13.18 3.80 18.03
C SER A 428 14.59 3.59 18.61
N PRO A 429 14.84 3.65 19.96
CA PRO A 429 16.15 3.33 20.51
C PRO A 429 16.59 1.90 20.21
N ILE A 430 15.64 0.95 20.20
CA ILE A 430 15.90 -0.47 19.89
C ILE A 430 16.23 -0.62 18.41
N ILE A 431 15.47 0.01 17.52
CA ILE A 431 15.72 0.01 16.08
C ILE A 431 17.13 0.51 15.79
N ILE A 432 17.52 1.64 16.38
CA ILE A 432 18.84 2.25 16.18
C ILE A 432 19.95 1.34 16.72
N LYS A 433 19.76 0.75 17.90
CA LYS A 433 20.73 -0.17 18.52
C LYS A 433 20.97 -1.40 17.65
N GLU A 434 19.89 -2.08 17.20
CA GLU A 434 19.99 -3.27 16.34
C GLU A 434 20.68 -2.94 15.01
N THR A 435 20.29 -1.82 14.39
CA THR A 435 20.90 -1.37 13.13
C THR A 435 22.40 -1.14 13.27
N LYS A 436 22.83 -0.42 14.32
CA LYS A 436 24.24 -0.17 14.58
C LYS A 436 25.03 -1.45 14.85
N ALA A 437 24.47 -2.34 15.67
CA ALA A 437 25.10 -3.63 16.00
C ALA A 437 25.30 -4.50 14.74
N TYR A 438 24.28 -4.59 13.89
CA TYR A 438 24.35 -5.35 12.63
C TYR A 438 25.45 -4.80 11.71
N PHE A 439 25.50 -3.49 11.45
CA PHE A 439 26.51 -2.92 10.56
C PHE A 439 27.92 -2.88 11.16
N ALA A 440 28.06 -2.93 12.48
CA ALA A 440 29.35 -3.09 13.14
C ALA A 440 29.92 -4.53 12.92
N LYS A 441 29.04 -5.53 12.92
CA LYS A 441 29.41 -6.94 12.71
C LYS A 441 29.66 -7.29 11.23
N HIS A 442 29.04 -6.57 10.28
CA HIS A 442 29.07 -6.86 8.85
C HIS A 442 29.76 -5.71 8.06
N LYS A 443 30.84 -5.17 8.62
CA LYS A 443 31.71 -4.21 7.94
C LYS A 443 32.46 -4.84 6.77
#